data_b07cda2b23ed6f6d7c2b26f96825901f
#
_entry.id   b07cda2b23ed6f6d7c2b26f96825901f
#
_cell.length_a   1.000
_cell.length_b   1.000
_cell.length_c   1.000
_cell.angle_alpha   90.00
_cell.angle_beta   90.00
_cell.angle_gamma   90.00
#
_symmetry.space_group_name_H-M   'P 1'
#
loop_
_entity.id
_entity.type
_entity.pdbx_description
1 polymer ?
#
loop_
_entity_poly.entity_id
_entity_poly.type
_entity_poly.pdbx_seq_one_letter_code
_entity_poly.pdbx_strand_id
1 'polypeptide(L)'
;MKNVIGIGSALVDILTRIDNDDILKELEIRKGSMHLVDEKSTAIIENRLENYESSMAPGGSAANTIHALSKMGIESGFISFIGKDEIGKFFENSMSSVGVKSYLFHTDTASGTARTIISADGERTFATNLGASLELNERVITSDIFKQWDYCYVEGYLIANKPVFVKTISTAKACGCKVVLDLASFNVVEENRDFLNELLPQIDIIFANEEEAKALTLMSAEDSLHYIAEKVEIAVVKVGKNGSLIKRGNEVVQIGCNKIDVVDTTG
;
A
#
# COMPACT_ATOMS: atom_id res chain seq x y z
N MET A 1 6.42 23.13 7.99
CA MET A 1 5.68 22.37 6.96
C MET A 1 5.18 21.10 7.64
N LYS A 2 4.03 20.59 7.29
CA LYS A 2 3.54 19.33 7.87
C LYS A 2 4.36 18.15 7.34
N ASN A 3 4.56 17.14 8.19
CA ASN A 3 5.34 15.95 7.85
C ASN A 3 4.53 14.66 8.06
N VAL A 4 4.96 13.55 7.43
CA VAL A 4 4.17 12.32 7.34
C VAL A 4 5.06 11.10 7.59
N ILE A 5 4.62 10.18 8.45
CA ILE A 5 5.21 8.85 8.56
C ILE A 5 4.24 7.81 8.00
N GLY A 6 4.73 6.91 7.16
CA GLY A 6 3.97 5.77 6.65
C GLY A 6 4.35 4.46 7.33
N ILE A 7 3.41 3.54 7.35
CA ILE A 7 3.63 2.17 7.80
C ILE A 7 2.91 1.20 6.88
N GLY A 8 3.60 0.17 6.45
CA GLY A 8 3.07 -0.84 5.53
C GLY A 8 4.14 -1.81 5.08
N SER A 9 3.85 -2.56 4.02
CA SER A 9 4.77 -3.55 3.46
C SER A 9 5.88 -2.88 2.66
N ALA A 10 7.13 -3.24 2.94
CA ALA A 10 8.29 -2.92 2.11
C ALA A 10 8.43 -3.99 1.03
N LEU A 11 8.04 -3.67 -0.18
CA LEU A 11 8.09 -4.57 -1.33
C LEU A 11 8.99 -4.00 -2.42
N VAL A 12 9.59 -4.88 -3.21
CA VAL A 12 10.22 -4.50 -4.48
C VAL A 12 9.40 -5.09 -5.62
N ASP A 13 8.93 -4.22 -6.49
CA ASP A 13 8.25 -4.64 -7.72
C ASP A 13 9.29 -5.10 -8.73
N ILE A 14 9.14 -6.34 -9.20
CA ILE A 14 10.03 -6.95 -10.20
C ILE A 14 9.20 -7.21 -11.46
N LEU A 15 9.40 -6.37 -12.47
CA LEU A 15 8.66 -6.43 -13.72
C LEU A 15 9.41 -7.31 -14.73
N THR A 16 8.75 -8.37 -15.20
CA THR A 16 9.31 -9.32 -16.18
C THR A 16 8.37 -9.44 -17.35
N ARG A 17 8.86 -9.21 -18.57
CA ARG A 17 8.08 -9.42 -19.81
C ARG A 17 8.31 -10.83 -20.33
N ILE A 18 7.21 -11.50 -20.70
CA ILE A 18 7.24 -12.84 -21.28
C ILE A 18 6.72 -12.81 -22.72
N ASP A 19 7.27 -13.69 -23.56
CA ASP A 19 6.93 -13.76 -24.99
C ASP A 19 5.60 -14.50 -25.25
N ASN A 20 5.23 -15.42 -24.35
CA ASN A 20 4.00 -16.19 -24.42
C ASN A 20 3.53 -16.61 -23.01
N ASP A 21 2.27 -17.05 -22.92
CA ASP A 21 1.62 -17.38 -21.65
C ASP A 21 1.86 -18.83 -21.17
N ASP A 22 2.72 -19.62 -21.83
CA ASP A 22 2.94 -21.01 -21.45
C ASP A 22 3.59 -21.11 -20.07
N ILE A 23 4.46 -20.17 -19.74
CA ILE A 23 5.08 -20.09 -18.42
C ILE A 23 4.06 -19.87 -17.28
N LEU A 24 2.98 -19.11 -17.53
CA LEU A 24 1.90 -18.92 -16.54
C LEU A 24 1.14 -20.22 -16.31
N LYS A 25 0.93 -21.01 -17.36
CA LYS A 25 0.30 -22.34 -17.27
C LYS A 25 1.17 -23.33 -16.49
N GLU A 26 2.48 -23.34 -16.78
CA GLU A 26 3.45 -24.19 -16.07
C GLU A 26 3.54 -23.84 -14.57
N LEU A 27 3.42 -22.57 -14.23
CA LEU A 27 3.41 -22.07 -12.86
C LEU A 27 2.04 -22.18 -12.18
N GLU A 28 1.01 -22.64 -12.90
CA GLU A 28 -0.39 -22.70 -12.43
C GLU A 28 -0.92 -21.34 -11.94
N ILE A 29 -0.43 -20.25 -12.54
CA ILE A 29 -0.82 -18.88 -12.19
C ILE A 29 -1.86 -18.39 -13.21
N ARG A 30 -3.03 -17.99 -12.70
CA ARG A 30 -4.08 -17.45 -13.56
C ARG A 30 -3.68 -16.07 -14.10
N LYS A 31 -3.63 -15.93 -15.42
CA LYS A 31 -3.37 -14.66 -16.11
C LYS A 31 -4.32 -13.54 -15.63
N GLY A 32 -3.79 -12.35 -15.49
CA GLY A 32 -4.56 -11.16 -15.11
C GLY A 32 -4.99 -11.12 -13.64
N SER A 33 -4.44 -11.98 -12.77
CA SER A 33 -4.81 -12.03 -11.36
C SER A 33 -3.61 -11.77 -10.44
N MET A 34 -3.90 -11.49 -9.16
CA MET A 34 -2.91 -11.37 -8.12
C MET A 34 -2.94 -12.62 -7.22
N HIS A 35 -1.78 -13.19 -6.99
CA HIS A 35 -1.55 -14.34 -6.14
C HIS A 35 -0.61 -13.97 -4.99
N LEU A 36 -1.00 -14.28 -3.77
CA LEU A 36 -0.06 -14.33 -2.66
C LEU A 36 0.69 -15.65 -2.74
N VAL A 37 2.00 -15.60 -2.74
CA VAL A 37 2.89 -16.77 -2.84
C VAL A 37 3.83 -16.85 -1.63
N ASP A 38 4.21 -18.06 -1.28
CA ASP A 38 5.22 -18.31 -0.27
C ASP A 38 6.64 -18.25 -0.85
N GLU A 39 7.65 -18.34 0.01
CA GLU A 39 9.07 -18.32 -0.38
C GLU A 39 9.42 -19.43 -1.37
N LYS A 40 8.84 -20.63 -1.18
CA LYS A 40 9.10 -21.77 -2.07
C LYS A 40 8.55 -21.53 -3.46
N SER A 41 7.33 -21.03 -3.57
CA SER A 41 6.69 -20.68 -4.85
C SER A 41 7.44 -19.50 -5.51
N THR A 42 7.90 -18.53 -4.73
CA THR A 42 8.73 -17.41 -5.22
C THR A 42 10.00 -17.94 -5.89
N ALA A 43 10.73 -18.85 -5.24
CA ALA A 43 11.95 -19.43 -5.79
C ALA A 43 11.70 -20.22 -7.12
N ILE A 44 10.55 -20.92 -7.22
CA ILE A 44 10.17 -21.62 -8.44
C ILE A 44 9.91 -20.60 -9.57
N ILE A 45 9.17 -19.52 -9.28
CA ILE A 45 8.86 -18.46 -10.25
C ILE A 45 10.16 -17.78 -10.71
N GLU A 46 11.07 -17.46 -9.80
CA GLU A 46 12.36 -16.84 -10.10
C GLU A 46 13.20 -17.69 -11.02
N ASN A 47 13.34 -18.98 -10.73
CA ASN A 47 14.09 -19.91 -11.57
C ASN A 47 13.50 -20.02 -12.99
N ARG A 48 12.16 -20.00 -13.09
CA ARG A 48 11.48 -20.05 -14.40
C ARG A 48 11.62 -18.77 -15.22
N LEU A 49 11.79 -17.63 -14.53
CA LEU A 49 11.93 -16.32 -15.17
C LEU A 49 13.37 -15.84 -15.29
N GLU A 50 14.38 -16.62 -14.89
CA GLU A 50 15.78 -16.21 -14.84
C GLU A 50 16.36 -15.75 -16.19
N ASN A 51 15.84 -16.31 -17.31
CA ASN A 51 16.29 -15.99 -18.66
C ASN A 51 15.54 -14.81 -19.30
N TYR A 52 14.60 -14.19 -18.58
CA TYR A 52 13.86 -13.01 -19.04
C TYR A 52 14.44 -11.72 -18.45
N GLU A 53 14.46 -10.67 -19.27
CA GLU A 53 14.85 -9.35 -18.75
C GLU A 53 13.83 -8.87 -17.72
N SER A 54 14.36 -8.44 -16.57
CA SER A 54 13.56 -7.90 -15.46
C SER A 54 14.08 -6.54 -15.03
N SER A 55 13.17 -5.67 -14.62
CA SER A 55 13.49 -4.40 -13.99
C SER A 55 12.92 -4.36 -12.58
N MET A 56 13.58 -3.61 -11.69
CA MET A 56 13.16 -3.44 -10.31
C MET A 56 12.75 -2.00 -10.04
N ALA A 57 11.69 -1.84 -9.25
CA ALA A 57 11.23 -0.56 -8.73
C ALA A 57 10.84 -0.72 -7.24
N PRO A 58 10.99 0.32 -6.40
CA PRO A 58 10.41 0.27 -5.06
C PRO A 58 8.88 0.13 -5.17
N GLY A 59 8.30 -0.74 -4.34
CA GLY A 59 6.88 -1.06 -4.32
C GLY A 59 6.31 -1.06 -2.90
N GLY A 60 5.04 -1.45 -2.78
CA GLY A 60 4.26 -1.34 -1.55
C GLY A 60 3.42 -0.06 -1.52
N SER A 61 2.12 -0.17 -1.21
CA SER A 61 1.17 0.94 -1.39
C SER A 61 1.51 2.16 -0.53
N ALA A 62 1.79 1.94 0.77
CA ALA A 62 2.22 3.02 1.65
C ALA A 62 3.62 3.53 1.29
N ALA A 63 4.54 2.64 0.91
CA ALA A 63 5.90 3.03 0.54
C ALA A 63 5.89 3.95 -0.70
N ASN A 64 5.10 3.63 -1.72
CA ASN A 64 4.93 4.46 -2.92
C ASN A 64 4.36 5.85 -2.57
N THR A 65 3.36 5.91 -1.68
CA THR A 65 2.79 7.18 -1.21
C THR A 65 3.86 8.03 -0.50
N ILE A 66 4.61 7.44 0.43
CA ILE A 66 5.66 8.13 1.20
C ILE A 66 6.82 8.58 0.29
N HIS A 67 7.23 7.73 -0.64
CA HIS A 67 8.24 8.06 -1.65
C HIS A 67 7.81 9.26 -2.52
N ALA A 68 6.56 9.26 -2.99
CA ALA A 68 6.00 10.36 -3.78
C ALA A 68 5.95 11.68 -2.98
N LEU A 69 5.47 11.64 -1.73
CA LEU A 69 5.43 12.81 -0.85
C LEU A 69 6.83 13.39 -0.60
N SER A 70 7.82 12.53 -0.37
CA SER A 70 9.21 12.95 -0.21
C SER A 70 9.76 13.63 -1.47
N LYS A 71 9.49 13.09 -2.66
CA LYS A 71 9.83 13.73 -3.94
C LYS A 71 9.16 15.10 -4.13
N MET A 72 7.99 15.31 -3.55
CA MET A 72 7.31 16.61 -3.55
C MET A 72 7.84 17.57 -2.47
N GLY A 73 8.90 17.20 -1.74
CA GLY A 73 9.52 18.03 -0.70
C GLY A 73 8.83 17.97 0.66
N ILE A 74 7.95 17.01 0.89
CA ILE A 74 7.35 16.76 2.20
C ILE A 74 8.30 15.88 3.02
N GLU A 75 8.67 16.35 4.21
CA GLU A 75 9.44 15.52 5.15
C GLU A 75 8.66 14.24 5.46
N SER A 76 9.25 13.09 5.15
CA SER A 76 8.56 11.81 5.17
C SER A 76 9.39 10.72 5.85
N GLY A 77 8.71 9.80 6.56
CA GLY A 77 9.32 8.62 7.17
C GLY A 77 8.56 7.36 6.83
N PHE A 78 9.22 6.20 6.94
CA PHE A 78 8.58 4.91 6.64
C PHE A 78 9.01 3.82 7.61
N ILE A 79 8.02 3.05 8.11
CA ILE A 79 8.20 1.94 9.06
C ILE A 79 7.89 0.63 8.35
N SER A 80 8.84 -0.32 8.35
CA SER A 80 8.62 -1.70 7.88
C SER A 80 9.76 -2.63 8.33
N PHE A 81 9.67 -3.89 7.91
CA PHE A 81 10.75 -4.87 7.98
C PHE A 81 11.25 -5.19 6.57
N ILE A 82 12.58 -5.39 6.46
CA ILE A 82 13.27 -5.85 5.25
C ILE A 82 14.24 -6.96 5.58
N GLY A 83 14.54 -7.80 4.61
CA GLY A 83 15.58 -8.82 4.73
C GLY A 83 16.98 -8.22 4.67
N LYS A 84 17.96 -8.97 5.17
CA LYS A 84 19.41 -8.69 5.02
C LYS A 84 19.91 -9.18 3.66
N ASP A 85 19.21 -8.84 2.59
CA ASP A 85 19.45 -9.28 1.22
C ASP A 85 19.57 -8.09 0.25
N GLU A 86 19.88 -8.35 -1.01
CA GLU A 86 20.04 -7.31 -2.03
C GLU A 86 18.69 -6.61 -2.36
N ILE A 87 17.57 -7.29 -2.20
CA ILE A 87 16.23 -6.72 -2.40
C ILE A 87 15.93 -5.70 -1.30
N GLY A 88 16.19 -6.05 -0.03
CA GLY A 88 16.02 -5.13 1.09
C GLY A 88 16.93 -3.91 0.98
N LYS A 89 18.17 -4.12 0.60
CA LYS A 89 19.14 -3.05 0.35
C LYS A 89 18.72 -2.14 -0.81
N PHE A 90 18.17 -2.71 -1.89
CA PHE A 90 17.61 -1.94 -2.99
C PHE A 90 16.46 -1.05 -2.51
N PHE A 91 15.51 -1.60 -1.74
CA PHE A 91 14.39 -0.86 -1.18
C PHE A 91 14.87 0.30 -0.28
N GLU A 92 15.76 0.01 0.69
CA GLU A 92 16.30 1.00 1.62
C GLU A 92 17.03 2.14 0.89
N ASN A 93 17.87 1.81 -0.11
CA ASN A 93 18.55 2.79 -0.94
C ASN A 93 17.57 3.66 -1.74
N SER A 94 16.51 3.05 -2.29
CA SER A 94 15.49 3.78 -3.04
C SER A 94 14.76 4.79 -2.16
N MET A 95 14.35 4.41 -0.96
CA MET A 95 13.71 5.32 0.01
C MET A 95 14.65 6.43 0.44
N SER A 96 15.90 6.11 0.75
CA SER A 96 16.92 7.06 1.19
C SER A 96 17.30 8.06 0.10
N SER A 97 17.31 7.64 -1.18
CA SER A 97 17.67 8.47 -2.32
C SER A 97 16.75 9.68 -2.52
N VAL A 98 15.51 9.59 -2.04
CA VAL A 98 14.53 10.68 -2.10
C VAL A 98 14.37 11.39 -0.74
N GLY A 99 15.18 11.03 0.27
CA GLY A 99 15.20 11.70 1.57
C GLY A 99 14.18 11.16 2.59
N VAL A 100 13.58 9.99 2.36
CA VAL A 100 12.70 9.35 3.35
C VAL A 100 13.52 8.91 4.57
N LYS A 101 13.08 9.28 5.76
CA LYS A 101 13.65 8.81 7.04
C LYS A 101 13.22 7.37 7.29
N SER A 102 14.13 6.43 7.10
CA SER A 102 13.85 5.01 7.20
C SER A 102 13.84 4.53 8.67
N TYR A 103 12.73 3.90 9.06
CA TYR A 103 12.60 3.08 10.27
C TYR A 103 12.44 1.62 9.84
N LEU A 104 13.46 1.12 9.12
CA LEU A 104 13.49 -0.22 8.57
C LEU A 104 14.20 -1.16 9.54
N PHE A 105 13.52 -2.23 9.92
CA PHE A 105 14.05 -3.26 10.81
C PHE A 105 14.51 -4.44 9.95
N HIS A 106 15.73 -4.90 10.19
CA HIS A 106 16.34 -5.96 9.40
C HIS A 106 16.16 -7.34 10.04
N THR A 107 15.78 -8.32 9.22
CA THR A 107 15.60 -9.72 9.64
C THR A 107 16.35 -10.67 8.71
N ASP A 108 16.44 -11.95 9.08
CA ASP A 108 17.01 -13.01 8.24
C ASP A 108 15.99 -13.58 7.25
N THR A 109 14.71 -13.26 7.39
CA THR A 109 13.67 -13.57 6.40
C THR A 109 13.89 -12.73 5.15
N ALA A 110 13.72 -13.34 3.97
CA ALA A 110 13.89 -12.65 2.68
C ALA A 110 12.95 -11.44 2.56
N SER A 111 13.42 -10.39 1.90
CA SER A 111 12.62 -9.18 1.63
C SER A 111 11.40 -9.51 0.78
N GLY A 112 10.33 -8.73 0.98
CA GLY A 112 9.11 -8.89 0.20
C GLY A 112 9.28 -8.44 -1.26
N THR A 113 8.65 -9.19 -2.17
CA THR A 113 8.66 -8.90 -3.61
C THR A 113 7.25 -8.98 -4.19
N ALA A 114 6.93 -8.09 -5.13
CA ALA A 114 5.76 -8.22 -5.99
C ALA A 114 6.24 -8.43 -7.43
N ARG A 115 6.21 -9.67 -7.88
CA ARG A 115 6.62 -10.01 -9.24
C ARG A 115 5.46 -9.79 -10.19
N THR A 116 5.64 -8.85 -11.11
CA THR A 116 4.69 -8.53 -12.18
C THR A 116 5.14 -9.20 -13.47
N ILE A 117 4.42 -10.22 -13.90
CA ILE A 117 4.65 -10.91 -15.17
C ILE A 117 3.76 -10.26 -16.23
N ILE A 118 4.39 -9.66 -17.24
CA ILE A 118 3.71 -8.92 -18.31
C ILE A 118 3.67 -9.79 -19.56
N SER A 119 2.48 -10.23 -19.94
CA SER A 119 2.24 -11.02 -21.16
C SER A 119 2.45 -10.20 -22.42
N ALA A 120 2.60 -10.86 -23.57
CA ALA A 120 2.80 -10.20 -24.87
C ALA A 120 1.67 -9.23 -25.28
N ASP A 121 0.45 -9.46 -24.80
CA ASP A 121 -0.71 -8.58 -25.01
C ASP A 121 -0.79 -7.42 -23.99
N GLY A 122 0.20 -7.30 -23.08
CA GLY A 122 0.25 -6.26 -22.05
C GLY A 122 -0.51 -6.60 -20.77
N GLU A 123 -1.20 -7.74 -20.68
CA GLU A 123 -1.88 -8.19 -19.46
C GLU A 123 -0.87 -8.48 -18.36
N ARG A 124 -1.21 -8.12 -17.11
CA ARG A 124 -0.33 -8.25 -15.95
C ARG A 124 -0.84 -9.28 -14.98
N THR A 125 0.06 -10.15 -14.58
CA THR A 125 -0.17 -11.18 -13.57
C THR A 125 0.78 -10.96 -12.42
N PHE A 126 0.27 -10.97 -11.18
CA PHE A 126 1.06 -10.64 -10.00
C PHE A 126 1.25 -11.87 -9.13
N ALA A 127 2.51 -12.12 -8.73
CA ALA A 127 2.88 -13.07 -7.70
C ALA A 127 3.59 -12.31 -6.58
N THR A 128 2.91 -12.12 -5.45
CA THR A 128 3.37 -11.28 -4.34
C THR A 128 3.76 -12.14 -3.16
N ASN A 129 5.02 -12.03 -2.72
CA ASN A 129 5.52 -12.56 -1.46
C ASN A 129 5.77 -11.39 -0.51
N LEU A 130 5.09 -11.37 0.62
CA LEU A 130 5.25 -10.30 1.61
C LEU A 130 6.57 -10.40 2.39
N GLY A 131 7.20 -11.57 2.44
CA GLY A 131 8.52 -11.79 3.03
C GLY A 131 8.68 -11.17 4.41
N ALA A 132 9.80 -10.49 4.62
CA ALA A 132 10.15 -9.81 5.86
C ALA A 132 9.08 -8.84 6.38
N SER A 133 8.23 -8.27 5.52
CA SER A 133 7.15 -7.36 5.94
C SER A 133 6.14 -8.02 6.89
N LEU A 134 6.00 -9.35 6.85
CA LEU A 134 5.16 -10.12 7.77
C LEU A 134 5.67 -10.11 9.21
N GLU A 135 6.93 -9.77 9.43
CA GLU A 135 7.51 -9.69 10.77
C GLU A 135 7.20 -8.38 11.50
N LEU A 136 6.50 -7.46 10.82
CA LEU A 136 6.07 -6.23 11.45
C LEU A 136 5.21 -6.55 12.68
N ASN A 137 5.64 -6.05 13.84
CA ASN A 137 5.06 -6.41 15.13
C ASN A 137 4.93 -5.18 16.05
N GLU A 138 4.17 -5.32 17.12
CA GLU A 138 3.85 -4.23 18.05
C GLU A 138 5.07 -3.64 18.78
N ARG A 139 6.19 -4.37 18.88
CA ARG A 139 7.39 -3.93 19.63
C ARG A 139 8.07 -2.74 18.96
N VAL A 140 7.98 -2.64 17.62
CA VAL A 140 8.57 -1.54 16.87
C VAL A 140 7.65 -0.30 16.80
N ILE A 141 6.40 -0.43 17.24
CA ILE A 141 5.42 0.66 17.26
C ILE A 141 5.56 1.44 18.57
N THR A 142 6.54 2.34 18.60
CA THR A 142 6.89 3.09 19.83
C THR A 142 6.58 4.57 19.69
N SER A 143 6.19 5.23 20.81
CA SER A 143 5.91 6.66 20.83
C SER A 143 7.10 7.51 20.35
N ASP A 144 8.33 7.04 20.54
CA ASP A 144 9.53 7.80 20.15
C ASP A 144 9.64 7.96 18.64
N ILE A 145 9.12 6.99 17.87
CA ILE A 145 9.03 7.10 16.41
C ILE A 145 7.99 8.14 16.01
N PHE A 146 6.81 8.15 16.65
CA PHE A 146 5.66 8.97 16.21
C PHE A 146 5.69 10.43 16.69
N LYS A 147 6.33 10.76 17.81
CA LYS A 147 6.31 12.10 18.44
C LYS A 147 6.70 13.26 17.51
N GLN A 148 7.47 13.01 16.47
CA GLN A 148 7.97 14.05 15.57
C GLN A 148 7.12 14.23 14.30
N TRP A 149 6.03 13.44 14.14
CA TRP A 149 5.23 13.41 12.93
C TRP A 149 3.85 14.05 13.16
N ASP A 150 3.38 14.80 12.15
CA ASP A 150 2.04 15.38 12.15
C ASP A 150 0.98 14.38 11.68
N TYR A 151 1.35 13.50 10.73
CA TYR A 151 0.46 12.51 10.12
C TYR A 151 1.08 11.11 10.16
N CYS A 152 0.23 10.12 10.39
CA CYS A 152 0.55 8.69 10.25
C CYS A 152 -0.30 8.10 9.12
N TYR A 153 0.33 7.74 8.00
CA TYR A 153 -0.30 7.06 6.88
C TYR A 153 -0.23 5.56 7.05
N VAL A 154 -1.39 4.92 7.14
CA VAL A 154 -1.54 3.48 7.41
C VAL A 154 -2.06 2.79 6.16
N GLU A 155 -1.38 1.74 5.72
CA GLU A 155 -1.79 0.86 4.63
C GLU A 155 -2.93 -0.06 5.06
N GLY A 156 -4.02 -0.13 4.30
CA GLY A 156 -5.16 -0.98 4.62
C GLY A 156 -4.84 -2.47 4.67
N TYR A 157 -3.87 -2.94 3.88
CA TYR A 157 -3.41 -4.33 3.94
C TYR A 157 -2.84 -4.72 5.32
N LEU A 158 -2.37 -3.75 6.10
CA LEU A 158 -1.87 -3.99 7.45
C LEU A 158 -2.95 -4.55 8.40
N ILE A 159 -4.23 -4.44 8.05
CA ILE A 159 -5.34 -5.00 8.84
C ILE A 159 -5.26 -6.54 8.98
N ALA A 160 -4.53 -7.21 8.09
CA ALA A 160 -4.22 -8.64 8.22
C ALA A 160 -3.46 -8.94 9.53
N ASN A 161 -2.72 -7.94 10.06
CA ASN A 161 -2.09 -7.97 11.37
C ASN A 161 -2.81 -7.00 12.32
N LYS A 162 -4.02 -7.36 12.77
CA LYS A 162 -4.88 -6.52 13.62
C LYS A 162 -4.17 -5.94 14.86
N PRO A 163 -3.33 -6.69 15.60
CA PRO A 163 -2.61 -6.13 16.74
C PRO A 163 -1.73 -4.93 16.34
N VAL A 164 -0.93 -5.07 15.28
CA VAL A 164 -0.07 -3.99 14.77
C VAL A 164 -0.91 -2.82 14.24
N PHE A 165 -1.99 -3.11 13.51
CA PHE A 165 -2.89 -2.10 12.97
C PHE A 165 -3.49 -1.22 14.08
N VAL A 166 -4.07 -1.82 15.11
CA VAL A 166 -4.66 -1.12 16.26
C VAL A 166 -3.59 -0.38 17.06
N LYS A 167 -2.45 -1.03 17.31
CA LYS A 167 -1.33 -0.42 18.04
C LYS A 167 -0.79 0.81 17.32
N THR A 168 -0.68 0.77 15.99
CA THR A 168 -0.23 1.90 15.17
C THR A 168 -1.18 3.08 15.34
N ILE A 169 -2.48 2.89 15.13
CA ILE A 169 -3.50 3.93 15.24
C ILE A 169 -3.48 4.55 16.64
N SER A 170 -3.53 3.71 17.68
CA SER A 170 -3.57 4.18 19.07
C SER A 170 -2.31 4.94 19.47
N THR A 171 -1.12 4.46 19.05
CA THR A 171 0.15 5.12 19.36
C THR A 171 0.29 6.45 18.61
N ALA A 172 -0.07 6.50 17.32
CA ALA A 172 -0.08 7.72 16.53
C ALA A 172 -1.00 8.78 17.14
N LYS A 173 -2.24 8.41 17.48
CA LYS A 173 -3.19 9.33 18.17
C LYS A 173 -2.67 9.81 19.51
N ALA A 174 -2.09 8.94 20.33
CA ALA A 174 -1.51 9.31 21.63
C ALA A 174 -0.33 10.28 21.50
N CYS A 175 0.37 10.27 20.36
CA CYS A 175 1.46 11.21 20.04
C CYS A 175 0.97 12.50 19.35
N GLY A 176 -0.34 12.63 19.09
CA GLY A 176 -0.91 13.80 18.42
C GLY A 176 -0.88 13.77 16.90
N CYS A 177 -0.48 12.65 16.29
CA CYS A 177 -0.54 12.48 14.85
C CYS A 177 -2.00 12.36 14.38
N LYS A 178 -2.33 12.96 13.24
CA LYS A 178 -3.54 12.61 12.49
C LYS A 178 -3.33 11.30 11.77
N VAL A 179 -4.29 10.39 11.89
CA VAL A 179 -4.24 9.09 11.24
C VAL A 179 -4.91 9.16 9.88
N VAL A 180 -4.17 8.75 8.86
CA VAL A 180 -4.61 8.64 7.47
C VAL A 180 -4.67 7.15 7.11
N LEU A 181 -5.81 6.66 6.67
CA LEU A 181 -6.00 5.26 6.25
C LEU A 181 -6.35 5.20 4.76
N ASP A 182 -5.59 4.45 3.97
CA ASP A 182 -5.99 4.01 2.63
C ASP A 182 -6.58 2.60 2.75
N LEU A 183 -7.77 2.38 2.20
CA LEU A 183 -8.48 1.09 2.34
C LEU A 183 -7.87 -0.05 1.52
N ALA A 184 -6.99 0.27 0.57
CA ALA A 184 -6.13 -0.60 -0.22
C ALA A 184 -6.83 -1.60 -1.16
N SER A 185 -7.86 -2.34 -0.71
CA SER A 185 -8.55 -3.36 -1.52
C SER A 185 -9.95 -3.62 -1.01
N PHE A 186 -10.92 -3.75 -1.94
CA PHE A 186 -12.31 -4.04 -1.59
C PHE A 186 -12.47 -5.39 -0.87
N ASN A 187 -11.69 -6.43 -1.24
CA ASN A 187 -11.71 -7.73 -0.56
C ASN A 187 -11.32 -7.59 0.91
N VAL A 188 -10.24 -6.86 1.19
CA VAL A 188 -9.78 -6.60 2.56
C VAL A 188 -10.85 -5.85 3.36
N VAL A 189 -11.52 -4.89 2.73
CA VAL A 189 -12.60 -4.12 3.35
C VAL A 189 -13.82 -5.00 3.63
N GLU A 190 -14.25 -5.84 2.69
CA GLU A 190 -15.39 -6.75 2.86
C GLU A 190 -15.18 -7.71 4.03
N GLU A 191 -14.01 -8.33 4.11
CA GLU A 191 -13.64 -9.26 5.18
C GLU A 191 -13.57 -8.60 6.56
N ASN A 192 -13.31 -7.28 6.61
CA ASN A 192 -13.08 -6.55 7.86
C ASN A 192 -14.05 -5.38 8.07
N ARG A 193 -15.21 -5.37 7.40
CA ARG A 193 -16.15 -4.25 7.38
C ARG A 193 -16.55 -3.76 8.75
N ASP A 194 -17.01 -4.66 9.61
CA ASP A 194 -17.49 -4.30 10.96
C ASP A 194 -16.35 -3.72 11.79
N PHE A 195 -15.19 -4.37 11.76
CA PHE A 195 -14.00 -3.89 12.46
C PHE A 195 -13.54 -2.52 11.98
N LEU A 196 -13.54 -2.27 10.67
CA LEU A 196 -13.22 -0.95 10.10
C LEU A 196 -14.22 0.10 10.54
N ASN A 197 -15.53 -0.20 10.49
CA ASN A 197 -16.56 0.73 10.93
C ASN A 197 -16.45 1.10 12.42
N GLU A 198 -16.03 0.18 13.29
CA GLU A 198 -15.75 0.46 14.70
C GLU A 198 -14.54 1.38 14.89
N LEU A 199 -13.56 1.31 13.99
CA LEU A 199 -12.33 2.11 14.05
C LEU A 199 -12.44 3.49 13.40
N LEU A 200 -13.43 3.74 12.52
CA LEU A 200 -13.60 5.02 11.83
C LEU A 200 -13.46 6.26 12.74
N PRO A 201 -14.02 6.29 13.98
CA PRO A 201 -13.87 7.45 14.86
C PRO A 201 -12.43 7.75 15.33
N GLN A 202 -11.50 6.82 15.13
CA GLN A 202 -10.09 6.99 15.44
C GLN A 202 -9.26 7.45 14.22
N ILE A 203 -9.87 7.45 13.03
CA ILE A 203 -9.24 7.84 11.77
C ILE A 203 -9.60 9.30 11.47
N ASP A 204 -8.63 10.08 11.04
CA ASP A 204 -8.85 11.49 10.68
C ASP A 204 -9.11 11.66 9.18
N ILE A 205 -8.44 10.86 8.34
CA ILE A 205 -8.57 10.94 6.87
C ILE A 205 -8.69 9.53 6.29
N ILE A 206 -9.64 9.32 5.40
CA ILE A 206 -9.79 8.06 4.64
C ILE A 206 -9.64 8.31 3.16
N PHE A 207 -8.86 7.43 2.51
CA PHE A 207 -8.82 7.27 1.07
C PHE A 207 -9.45 5.93 0.68
N ALA A 208 -10.37 5.97 -0.28
CA ALA A 208 -11.01 4.79 -0.85
C ALA A 208 -11.19 4.99 -2.37
N ASN A 209 -11.23 3.90 -3.15
CA ASN A 209 -11.84 3.91 -4.46
C ASN A 209 -13.34 3.57 -4.36
N GLU A 210 -14.06 3.55 -5.50
CA GLU A 210 -15.50 3.28 -5.53
C GLU A 210 -15.87 1.91 -4.96
N GLU A 211 -15.06 0.88 -5.28
CA GLU A 211 -15.28 -0.50 -4.83
C GLU A 211 -15.01 -0.65 -3.33
N GLU A 212 -13.93 -0.06 -2.85
CA GLU A 212 -13.57 -0.02 -1.42
C GLU A 212 -14.61 0.74 -0.59
N ALA A 213 -15.05 1.91 -1.07
CA ALA A 213 -16.08 2.70 -0.41
C ALA A 213 -17.41 1.92 -0.33
N LYS A 214 -17.80 1.26 -1.44
CA LYS A 214 -18.97 0.39 -1.49
C LYS A 214 -18.84 -0.82 -0.58
N ALA A 215 -17.66 -1.45 -0.53
CA ALA A 215 -17.40 -2.58 0.36
C ALA A 215 -17.56 -2.20 1.84
N LEU A 216 -17.13 -0.98 2.20
CA LEU A 216 -17.23 -0.48 3.58
C LEU A 216 -18.67 -0.12 3.98
N THR A 217 -19.44 0.48 3.09
CA THR A 217 -20.72 1.13 3.41
C THR A 217 -21.95 0.44 2.82
N LEU A 218 -21.78 -0.38 1.77
CA LEU A 218 -22.83 -0.98 0.94
C LEU A 218 -23.66 0.05 0.14
N MET A 219 -23.10 1.25 -0.07
CA MET A 219 -23.78 2.38 -0.72
C MET A 219 -23.09 2.78 -2.04
N SER A 220 -23.65 3.73 -2.75
CA SER A 220 -23.01 4.38 -3.90
C SER A 220 -21.75 5.15 -3.46
N ALA A 221 -20.88 5.52 -4.41
CA ALA A 221 -19.65 6.28 -4.08
C ALA A 221 -19.98 7.62 -3.39
N GLU A 222 -21.03 8.33 -3.84
CA GLU A 222 -21.46 9.60 -3.28
C GLU A 222 -22.05 9.45 -1.88
N ASP A 223 -22.95 8.48 -1.67
CA ASP A 223 -23.52 8.19 -0.35
C ASP A 223 -22.45 7.69 0.62
N SER A 224 -21.50 6.89 0.13
CA SER A 224 -20.35 6.42 0.90
C SER A 224 -19.49 7.59 1.38
N LEU A 225 -19.22 8.56 0.50
CA LEU A 225 -18.49 9.77 0.87
C LEU A 225 -19.17 10.48 2.04
N HIS A 226 -20.49 10.65 1.99
CA HIS A 226 -21.25 11.30 3.04
C HIS A 226 -21.22 10.51 4.36
N TYR A 227 -21.44 9.20 4.28
CA TYR A 227 -21.42 8.30 5.44
C TYR A 227 -20.05 8.29 6.14
N ILE A 228 -18.95 8.19 5.36
CA ILE A 228 -17.59 8.17 5.91
C ILE A 228 -17.27 9.53 6.55
N ALA A 229 -17.60 10.64 5.89
CA ALA A 229 -17.31 11.99 6.39
C ALA A 229 -18.11 12.41 7.64
N GLU A 230 -19.14 11.65 8.04
CA GLU A 230 -19.78 11.83 9.36
C GLU A 230 -18.92 11.29 10.50
N LYS A 231 -17.94 10.43 10.22
CA LYS A 231 -17.13 9.71 11.20
C LYS A 231 -15.67 10.15 11.22
N VAL A 232 -15.18 10.71 10.10
CA VAL A 232 -13.80 11.16 9.93
C VAL A 232 -13.75 12.66 9.56
N GLU A 233 -12.59 13.31 9.74
CA GLU A 233 -12.44 14.74 9.38
C GLU A 233 -12.49 14.94 7.86
N ILE A 234 -11.85 14.05 7.07
CA ILE A 234 -11.80 14.12 5.61
C ILE A 234 -12.04 12.73 5.01
N ALA A 235 -13.03 12.63 4.14
CA ALA A 235 -13.25 11.47 3.31
C ALA A 235 -12.89 11.77 1.86
N VAL A 236 -12.17 10.84 1.21
CA VAL A 236 -11.78 10.92 -0.21
C VAL A 236 -12.23 9.64 -0.90
N VAL A 237 -13.08 9.75 -1.91
CA VAL A 237 -13.50 8.64 -2.76
C VAL A 237 -13.03 8.89 -4.18
N LYS A 238 -12.09 8.05 -4.64
CA LYS A 238 -11.53 8.06 -6.00
C LYS A 238 -12.55 7.44 -6.96
N VAL A 239 -12.96 8.16 -8.00
CA VAL A 239 -14.00 7.76 -8.96
C VAL A 239 -13.43 7.57 -10.37
N GLY A 240 -12.29 6.94 -10.47
CA GLY A 240 -11.58 6.60 -11.70
C GLY A 240 -11.35 7.82 -12.58
N LYS A 241 -11.73 7.74 -13.85
CA LYS A 241 -11.59 8.84 -14.85
C LYS A 241 -12.34 10.11 -14.48
N ASN A 242 -13.27 10.05 -13.55
CA ASN A 242 -14.05 11.22 -13.08
C ASN A 242 -13.32 11.95 -11.93
N GLY A 243 -12.16 11.47 -11.50
CA GLY A 243 -11.31 12.10 -10.50
C GLY A 243 -11.58 11.62 -9.07
N SER A 244 -11.84 12.55 -8.16
CA SER A 244 -12.07 12.24 -6.75
C SER A 244 -13.15 13.14 -6.16
N LEU A 245 -13.99 12.56 -5.32
CA LEU A 245 -14.94 13.24 -4.45
C LEU A 245 -14.29 13.41 -3.08
N ILE A 246 -14.34 14.61 -2.53
CA ILE A 246 -13.72 14.93 -1.23
C ILE A 246 -14.76 15.63 -0.37
N LYS A 247 -14.89 15.19 0.88
CA LYS A 247 -15.77 15.87 1.85
C LYS A 247 -15.05 16.15 3.15
N ARG A 248 -15.22 17.39 3.64
CA ARG A 248 -14.77 17.85 4.95
C ARG A 248 -15.88 18.68 5.60
N GLY A 249 -16.45 18.17 6.68
CA GLY A 249 -17.62 18.81 7.30
C GLY A 249 -18.77 18.98 6.31
N ASN A 250 -19.19 20.21 6.06
CA ASN A 250 -20.27 20.53 5.09
C ASN A 250 -19.75 20.80 3.66
N GLU A 251 -18.45 20.89 3.47
CA GLU A 251 -17.85 21.18 2.16
C GLU A 251 -17.67 19.88 1.38
N VAL A 252 -18.14 19.86 0.14
CA VAL A 252 -17.93 18.79 -0.83
C VAL A 252 -17.27 19.36 -2.07
N VAL A 253 -16.16 18.74 -2.49
CA VAL A 253 -15.40 19.16 -3.66
C VAL A 253 -15.19 17.95 -4.56
N GLN A 254 -15.37 18.14 -5.86
CA GLN A 254 -14.96 17.18 -6.88
C GLN A 254 -13.73 17.71 -7.62
N ILE A 255 -12.71 16.90 -7.70
CA ILE A 255 -11.49 17.20 -8.46
C ILE A 255 -11.43 16.24 -9.64
N GLY A 256 -11.40 16.78 -10.86
CA GLY A 256 -11.29 15.98 -12.08
C GLY A 256 -9.88 15.45 -12.32
N CYS A 257 -9.73 14.52 -13.25
CA CYS A 257 -8.46 14.00 -13.71
C CYS A 257 -7.93 14.77 -14.92
N ASN A 258 -6.61 14.88 -15.03
CA ASN A 258 -5.97 15.25 -16.29
C ASN A 258 -6.13 14.10 -17.29
N LYS A 259 -6.50 14.45 -18.54
CA LYS A 259 -6.51 13.45 -19.62
C LYS A 259 -5.07 13.16 -20.03
N ILE A 260 -4.69 11.93 -19.93
CA ILE A 260 -3.36 11.43 -20.35
C ILE A 260 -3.54 10.15 -21.17
N ASP A 261 -2.61 9.89 -22.06
CA ASP A 261 -2.49 8.58 -22.69
C ASP A 261 -1.82 7.63 -21.69
N VAL A 262 -2.54 6.58 -21.33
CA VAL A 262 -2.07 5.63 -20.32
C VAL A 262 -1.06 4.68 -20.96
N VAL A 263 0.17 4.70 -20.44
CA VAL A 263 1.24 3.77 -20.82
C VAL A 263 1.33 2.63 -19.79
N ASP A 264 1.19 2.96 -18.53
CA ASP A 264 1.30 2.05 -17.40
C ASP A 264 0.40 2.53 -16.24
N THR A 265 -0.34 1.61 -15.63
CA THR A 265 -1.20 1.89 -14.47
C THR A 265 -0.66 1.31 -13.16
N THR A 266 0.55 0.72 -13.17
CA THR A 266 1.23 0.26 -11.95
C THR A 266 1.78 1.47 -11.20
N GLY A 267 1.45 1.56 -9.91
CA GLY A 267 1.80 2.72 -9.07
C GLY A 267 3.27 2.79 -8.69
#